data_befba3619b06e72321347e04b6b8b3fa
#
_entry.id   befba3619b06e72321347e04b6b8b3fa
#
_cell.length_a   1.000
_cell.length_b   1.000
_cell.length_c   1.000
_cell.angle_alpha   90.00
_cell.angle_beta   90.00
_cell.angle_gamma   90.00
#
_symmetry.space_group_name_H-M   'P 1'
#
loop_
_entity.id
_entity.type
_entity.pdbx_description
1 polymer ?
#
loop_
_entity_poly.entity_id
_entity_poly.type
_entity_poly.pdbx_seq_one_letter_code
_entity_poly.pdbx_strand_id
1 'polypeptide(L)'
;MKTMKQYASYRQLWQALLPYYDEREAQAVVRMMLEERFGLTLTDIVCDGVARLDASQQAELQEMMAKLEQGEPIQYVMGYAPFCGRHFHVGPGVLIPRPETQQLVEWAVEEIGKSATRSVLDIGTGSGCIAISIALEAPLSEVSAWDISTDALRIARDNATSLHAPVEFRQQDALHAPMEDREKWDLIISNPPYVMEKERKEMADNVLRHEPSLALFVPNDDPLRFYRAIARYGKHALRPGGTLLFEINPLLAEDMLRLLEEESYQHVQLIADAFGKSRFTKATI
;
A
#
# COMPACT_ATOMS: atom_id res chain seq x y z
N MET A 1 -2.45 -34.21 -17.33
CA MET A 1 -3.24 -33.01 -17.62
C MET A 1 -4.32 -32.91 -16.56
N LYS A 2 -4.28 -31.94 -15.61
CA LYS A 2 -5.42 -31.65 -14.74
C LYS A 2 -6.54 -31.09 -15.63
N THR A 3 -7.68 -31.73 -15.63
CA THR A 3 -8.89 -31.22 -16.31
C THR A 3 -9.16 -29.84 -15.74
N MET A 4 -9.12 -28.79 -16.57
CA MET A 4 -9.46 -27.43 -16.16
C MET A 4 -10.91 -27.43 -15.67
N LYS A 5 -11.15 -26.94 -14.47
CA LYS A 5 -12.50 -26.81 -13.92
C LYS A 5 -13.26 -25.77 -14.74
N GLN A 6 -14.45 -26.11 -15.20
CA GLN A 6 -15.30 -25.18 -15.92
C GLN A 6 -16.33 -24.60 -14.94
N TYR A 7 -16.35 -23.28 -14.79
CA TYR A 7 -17.30 -22.58 -13.96
C TYR A 7 -18.45 -22.05 -14.80
N ALA A 8 -19.67 -22.41 -14.43
CA ALA A 8 -20.88 -22.00 -15.15
C ALA A 8 -21.68 -20.90 -14.42
N SER A 9 -21.40 -20.64 -13.17
CA SER A 9 -22.16 -19.67 -12.38
C SER A 9 -21.29 -18.94 -11.34
N TYR A 10 -21.72 -17.74 -10.95
CA TYR A 10 -21.16 -16.96 -9.86
C TYR A 10 -21.02 -17.76 -8.56
N ARG A 11 -22.05 -18.57 -8.24
CA ARG A 11 -22.04 -19.39 -7.03
C ARG A 11 -20.90 -20.42 -7.02
N GLN A 12 -20.62 -21.07 -8.13
CA GLN A 12 -19.52 -22.03 -8.21
C GLN A 12 -18.17 -21.36 -8.02
N LEU A 13 -18.00 -20.14 -8.54
CA LEU A 13 -16.75 -19.37 -8.42
C LEU A 13 -16.44 -19.05 -6.94
N TRP A 14 -17.35 -18.38 -6.23
CA TRP A 14 -17.04 -18.00 -4.86
C TRP A 14 -16.99 -19.20 -3.91
N GLN A 15 -17.77 -20.28 -4.15
CA GLN A 15 -17.65 -21.49 -3.35
C GLN A 15 -16.29 -22.18 -3.48
N ALA A 16 -15.62 -22.04 -4.62
CA ALA A 16 -14.27 -22.56 -4.82
C ALA A 16 -13.21 -21.81 -3.97
N LEU A 17 -13.52 -20.59 -3.53
CA LEU A 17 -12.61 -19.74 -2.72
C LEU A 17 -12.80 -19.90 -1.21
N LEU A 18 -13.83 -20.60 -0.74
CA LEU A 18 -14.07 -20.79 0.69
C LEU A 18 -12.92 -21.40 1.51
N PRO A 19 -11.95 -22.15 0.94
CA PRO A 19 -10.76 -22.57 1.66
C PRO A 19 -9.85 -21.43 2.12
N TYR A 20 -9.94 -20.24 1.50
CA TYR A 20 -9.07 -19.09 1.75
C TYR A 20 -9.79 -17.84 2.24
N TYR A 21 -11.11 -17.74 2.01
CA TYR A 21 -11.93 -16.57 2.30
C TYR A 21 -13.20 -16.97 3.03
N ASP A 22 -13.71 -16.10 3.88
CA ASP A 22 -15.09 -16.26 4.33
C ASP A 22 -16.08 -16.06 3.17
N GLU A 23 -17.36 -16.43 3.39
CA GLU A 23 -18.36 -16.39 2.32
C GLU A 23 -18.55 -14.99 1.74
N ARG A 24 -18.57 -13.95 2.60
CA ARG A 24 -18.76 -12.56 2.15
C ARG A 24 -17.58 -12.04 1.36
N GLU A 25 -16.39 -12.35 1.84
CA GLU A 25 -15.14 -11.99 1.18
C GLU A 25 -14.99 -12.72 -0.15
N ALA A 26 -15.26 -14.03 -0.22
CA ALA A 26 -15.25 -14.81 -1.45
C ALA A 26 -16.22 -14.25 -2.49
N GLN A 27 -17.43 -13.87 -2.07
CA GLN A 27 -18.41 -13.21 -2.93
C GLN A 27 -17.93 -11.86 -3.44
N ALA A 28 -17.32 -11.04 -2.58
CA ALA A 28 -16.81 -9.73 -2.96
C ALA A 28 -15.64 -9.84 -3.95
N VAL A 29 -14.70 -10.76 -3.72
CA VAL A 29 -13.55 -11.04 -4.61
C VAL A 29 -14.03 -11.44 -6.00
N VAL A 30 -14.93 -12.42 -6.09
CA VAL A 30 -15.44 -12.90 -7.38
C VAL A 30 -16.26 -11.81 -8.08
N ARG A 31 -17.08 -11.06 -7.33
CA ARG A 31 -17.85 -9.97 -7.91
C ARG A 31 -16.92 -8.90 -8.50
N MET A 32 -15.92 -8.45 -7.75
CA MET A 32 -14.91 -7.49 -8.23
C MET A 32 -14.26 -7.98 -9.53
N MET A 33 -13.81 -9.24 -9.56
CA MET A 33 -13.20 -9.83 -10.74
C MET A 33 -14.14 -9.80 -11.96
N LEU A 34 -15.41 -10.18 -11.78
CA LEU A 34 -16.39 -10.22 -12.85
C LEU A 34 -16.80 -8.83 -13.36
N GLU A 35 -16.97 -7.88 -12.45
CA GLU A 35 -17.29 -6.49 -12.77
C GLU A 35 -16.11 -5.80 -13.50
N GLU A 36 -14.93 -5.84 -12.92
CA GLU A 36 -13.77 -5.08 -13.38
C GLU A 36 -13.10 -5.69 -14.63
N ARG A 37 -13.01 -7.03 -14.70
CA ARG A 37 -12.29 -7.71 -15.79
C ARG A 37 -13.17 -8.09 -16.95
N PHE A 38 -14.41 -8.49 -16.67
CA PHE A 38 -15.34 -9.00 -17.69
C PHE A 38 -16.51 -8.04 -17.99
N GLY A 39 -16.57 -6.90 -17.28
CA GLY A 39 -17.59 -5.87 -17.50
C GLY A 39 -19.02 -6.32 -17.17
N LEU A 40 -19.19 -7.38 -16.37
CA LEU A 40 -20.50 -7.87 -15.98
C LEU A 40 -21.10 -6.96 -14.91
N THR A 41 -22.33 -6.51 -15.14
CA THR A 41 -23.09 -5.81 -14.09
C THR A 41 -23.54 -6.79 -13.01
N LEU A 42 -23.92 -6.28 -11.83
CA LEU A 42 -24.47 -7.11 -10.74
C LEU A 42 -25.67 -7.94 -11.24
N THR A 43 -26.52 -7.37 -12.11
CA THR A 43 -27.66 -8.06 -12.72
C THR A 43 -27.18 -9.22 -13.61
N ASP A 44 -26.14 -8.99 -14.43
CA ASP A 44 -25.58 -10.06 -15.26
C ASP A 44 -25.02 -11.20 -14.40
N ILE A 45 -24.29 -10.86 -13.34
CA ILE A 45 -23.69 -11.85 -12.42
C ILE A 45 -24.76 -12.74 -11.79
N VAL A 46 -25.88 -12.16 -11.35
CA VAL A 46 -26.99 -12.89 -10.72
C VAL A 46 -27.81 -13.67 -11.76
N CYS A 47 -27.87 -13.19 -13.01
CA CYS A 47 -28.64 -13.79 -14.12
C CYS A 47 -27.75 -14.64 -15.07
N ASP A 48 -26.86 -15.46 -14.50
CA ASP A 48 -26.00 -16.42 -15.23
C ASP A 48 -25.09 -15.78 -16.31
N GLY A 49 -24.67 -14.53 -16.12
CA GLY A 49 -23.74 -13.83 -17.02
C GLY A 49 -22.43 -14.57 -17.24
N VAL A 50 -21.97 -15.32 -16.23
CA VAL A 50 -20.76 -16.16 -16.35
C VAL A 50 -20.87 -17.17 -17.47
N ALA A 51 -22.04 -17.77 -17.67
CA ALA A 51 -22.27 -18.75 -18.75
C ALA A 51 -22.30 -18.11 -20.15
N ARG A 52 -22.44 -16.77 -20.23
CA ARG A 52 -22.45 -15.99 -21.47
C ARG A 52 -21.11 -15.48 -21.93
N LEU A 53 -20.07 -15.65 -21.12
CA LEU A 53 -18.69 -15.30 -21.49
C LEU A 53 -18.24 -16.12 -22.68
N ASP A 54 -17.57 -15.50 -23.64
CA ASP A 54 -17.02 -16.19 -24.81
C ASP A 54 -15.87 -17.15 -24.44
N ALA A 55 -15.38 -17.93 -25.38
CA ALA A 55 -14.36 -18.96 -25.13
C ALA A 55 -13.03 -18.36 -24.61
N SER A 56 -12.64 -17.16 -25.06
CA SER A 56 -11.43 -16.46 -24.60
C SER A 56 -11.60 -15.97 -23.18
N GLN A 57 -12.73 -15.33 -22.88
CA GLN A 57 -13.08 -14.86 -21.54
C GLN A 57 -13.21 -16.01 -20.54
N GLN A 58 -13.78 -17.15 -20.95
CA GLN A 58 -13.86 -18.36 -20.13
C GLN A 58 -12.46 -18.92 -19.80
N ALA A 59 -11.54 -18.93 -20.78
CA ALA A 59 -10.16 -19.37 -20.55
C ALA A 59 -9.45 -18.45 -19.56
N GLU A 60 -9.58 -17.13 -19.71
CA GLU A 60 -9.03 -16.13 -18.81
C GLU A 60 -9.60 -16.27 -17.40
N LEU A 61 -10.93 -16.41 -17.26
CA LEU A 61 -11.58 -16.65 -15.97
C LEU A 61 -11.02 -17.89 -15.26
N GLN A 62 -10.77 -18.97 -16.00
CA GLN A 62 -10.18 -20.19 -15.45
C GLN A 62 -8.75 -19.97 -14.96
N GLU A 63 -7.93 -19.21 -15.68
CA GLU A 63 -6.57 -18.86 -15.26
C GLU A 63 -6.58 -18.01 -13.98
N MET A 64 -7.44 -17.00 -13.91
CA MET A 64 -7.60 -16.16 -12.73
C MET A 64 -8.07 -16.97 -11.52
N MET A 65 -9.10 -17.82 -11.72
CA MET A 65 -9.60 -18.69 -10.64
C MET A 65 -8.53 -19.68 -10.16
N ALA A 66 -7.70 -20.21 -11.05
CA ALA A 66 -6.62 -21.11 -10.67
C ALA A 66 -5.58 -20.45 -9.73
N LYS A 67 -5.34 -19.15 -9.89
CA LYS A 67 -4.49 -18.36 -8.99
C LYS A 67 -5.20 -18.07 -7.67
N LEU A 68 -6.45 -17.63 -7.71
CA LEU A 68 -7.26 -17.39 -6.50
C LEU A 68 -7.45 -18.66 -5.66
N GLU A 69 -7.60 -19.83 -6.28
CA GLU A 69 -7.65 -21.14 -5.60
C GLU A 69 -6.29 -21.57 -5.01
N GLN A 70 -5.24 -20.82 -5.24
CA GLN A 70 -3.93 -20.97 -4.58
C GLN A 70 -3.73 -19.93 -3.47
N GLY A 71 -4.73 -19.08 -3.23
CA GLY A 71 -4.69 -18.02 -2.24
C GLY A 71 -3.99 -16.76 -2.72
N GLU A 72 -3.71 -16.60 -4.03
CA GLU A 72 -3.13 -15.37 -4.56
C GLU A 72 -4.12 -14.22 -4.38
N PRO A 73 -3.69 -13.05 -3.83
CA PRO A 73 -4.57 -11.90 -3.66
C PRO A 73 -5.21 -11.44 -4.97
N ILE A 74 -6.48 -11.08 -4.94
CA ILE A 74 -7.21 -10.63 -6.14
C ILE A 74 -6.49 -9.49 -6.86
N GLN A 75 -5.87 -8.56 -6.13
CA GLN A 75 -5.14 -7.44 -6.71
C GLN A 75 -3.93 -7.91 -7.54
N TYR A 76 -3.23 -8.96 -7.10
CA TYR A 76 -2.14 -9.54 -7.89
C TYR A 76 -2.67 -10.30 -9.10
N VAL A 77 -3.78 -11.01 -8.95
CA VAL A 77 -4.43 -11.70 -10.07
C VAL A 77 -4.93 -10.70 -11.13
N MET A 78 -5.48 -9.56 -10.70
CA MET A 78 -5.91 -8.47 -11.58
C MET A 78 -4.73 -7.67 -12.14
N GLY A 79 -3.58 -7.68 -11.46
CA GLY A 79 -2.40 -6.91 -11.79
C GLY A 79 -2.46 -5.45 -11.34
N TYR A 80 -3.50 -5.03 -10.63
CA TYR A 80 -3.63 -3.67 -10.09
C TYR A 80 -4.44 -3.61 -8.80
N ALA A 81 -4.26 -2.51 -8.07
CA ALA A 81 -5.05 -2.15 -6.90
C ALA A 81 -5.58 -0.71 -7.04
N PRO A 82 -6.84 -0.44 -6.65
CA PRO A 82 -7.36 0.92 -6.59
C PRO A 82 -6.77 1.66 -5.38
N PHE A 83 -6.34 2.92 -5.59
CA PHE A 83 -5.85 3.79 -4.54
C PHE A 83 -6.00 5.27 -4.94
N CYS A 84 -6.55 6.12 -4.08
CA CYS A 84 -6.80 7.54 -4.34
C CYS A 84 -7.48 7.79 -5.72
N GLY A 85 -8.50 6.98 -6.06
CA GLY A 85 -9.25 7.11 -7.32
C GLY A 85 -8.49 6.70 -8.59
N ARG A 86 -7.35 5.99 -8.45
CA ARG A 86 -6.49 5.54 -9.56
C ARG A 86 -6.19 4.05 -9.44
N HIS A 87 -5.79 3.43 -10.55
CA HIS A 87 -5.32 2.04 -10.58
C HIS A 87 -3.80 2.02 -10.57
N PHE A 88 -3.22 1.37 -9.55
CA PHE A 88 -1.78 1.16 -9.44
C PHE A 88 -1.44 -0.28 -9.80
N HIS A 89 -0.51 -0.48 -10.71
CA HIS A 89 0.05 -1.81 -10.95
C HIS A 89 0.66 -2.37 -9.69
N VAL A 90 0.30 -3.60 -9.38
CA VAL A 90 0.83 -4.36 -8.24
C VAL A 90 1.13 -5.79 -8.66
N GLY A 91 2.02 -6.43 -7.94
CA GLY A 91 2.40 -7.81 -8.14
C GLY A 91 3.41 -8.25 -7.09
N PRO A 92 3.93 -9.48 -7.18
CA PRO A 92 4.97 -9.94 -6.28
C PRO A 92 6.13 -8.92 -6.20
N GLY A 93 6.46 -8.49 -4.99
CA GLY A 93 7.52 -7.51 -4.75
C GLY A 93 7.07 -6.17 -4.16
N VAL A 94 5.78 -5.85 -4.15
CA VAL A 94 5.25 -4.66 -3.48
C VAL A 94 4.08 -5.00 -2.57
N LEU A 95 3.93 -4.27 -1.48
CA LEU A 95 2.73 -4.32 -0.65
C LEU A 95 1.53 -3.83 -1.48
N ILE A 96 0.41 -4.53 -1.38
CA ILE A 96 -0.85 -4.07 -1.95
C ILE A 96 -1.28 -2.79 -1.21
N PRO A 97 -1.50 -1.66 -1.90
CA PRO A 97 -1.98 -0.43 -1.27
C PRO A 97 -3.22 -0.66 -0.39
N ARG A 98 -3.17 -0.20 0.86
CA ARG A 98 -4.27 -0.37 1.82
C ARG A 98 -5.20 0.86 1.79
N PRO A 99 -6.51 0.67 1.94
CA PRO A 99 -7.45 1.79 1.93
C PRO A 99 -7.14 2.84 3.01
N GLU A 100 -6.67 2.42 4.18
CA GLU A 100 -6.32 3.31 5.29
C GLU A 100 -5.18 4.27 4.93
N THR A 101 -4.21 3.81 4.14
CA THR A 101 -3.07 4.61 3.69
C THR A 101 -3.50 5.83 2.84
N GLN A 102 -4.73 5.84 2.27
CA GLN A 102 -5.25 7.00 1.56
C GLN A 102 -5.38 8.23 2.47
N GLN A 103 -5.74 8.02 3.75
CA GLN A 103 -5.82 9.11 4.72
C GLN A 103 -4.45 9.78 4.94
N LEU A 104 -3.37 8.99 4.90
CA LEU A 104 -2.02 9.54 5.01
C LEU A 104 -1.70 10.49 3.84
N VAL A 105 -2.13 10.15 2.62
CA VAL A 105 -1.99 11.04 1.45
C VAL A 105 -2.84 12.30 1.60
N GLU A 106 -4.08 12.18 2.06
CA GLU A 106 -4.98 13.33 2.27
C GLU A 106 -4.36 14.34 3.22
N TRP A 107 -3.83 13.89 4.36
CA TRP A 107 -3.14 14.78 5.31
C TRP A 107 -1.84 15.36 4.77
N ALA A 108 -1.07 14.58 4.01
CA ALA A 108 0.12 15.09 3.35
C ALA A 108 -0.22 16.26 2.41
N VAL A 109 -1.24 16.10 1.58
CA VAL A 109 -1.72 17.13 0.64
C VAL A 109 -2.30 18.35 1.38
N GLU A 110 -3.00 18.15 2.48
CA GLU A 110 -3.49 19.23 3.33
C GLU A 110 -2.32 20.02 3.94
N GLU A 111 -1.32 19.33 4.46
CA GLU A 111 -0.15 19.93 5.12
C GLU A 111 0.69 20.79 4.17
N ILE A 112 1.03 20.25 3.00
CA ILE A 112 1.86 20.96 2.02
C ILE A 112 1.09 22.04 1.26
N GLY A 113 -0.23 21.90 1.14
CA GLY A 113 -1.09 22.79 0.34
C GLY A 113 -0.85 22.65 -1.16
N LYS A 114 -1.90 22.87 -1.94
CA LYS A 114 -1.87 22.67 -3.42
C LYS A 114 -1.23 23.85 -4.18
N SER A 115 -1.01 24.96 -3.52
CA SER A 115 -0.63 26.25 -4.16
C SER A 115 0.83 26.65 -3.91
N ALA A 116 1.63 25.81 -3.25
CA ALA A 116 3.01 26.12 -2.92
C ALA A 116 3.94 25.00 -3.44
N THR A 117 5.14 25.38 -3.89
CA THR A 117 6.20 24.43 -4.17
C THR A 117 6.72 23.86 -2.86
N ARG A 118 6.62 22.56 -2.68
CA ARG A 118 7.07 21.84 -1.51
C ARG A 118 7.92 20.64 -1.93
N SER A 119 8.96 20.37 -1.15
CA SER A 119 9.80 19.19 -1.35
C SER A 119 9.31 18.07 -0.43
N VAL A 120 8.87 16.97 -1.02
CA VAL A 120 8.28 15.82 -0.31
C VAL A 120 9.11 14.58 -0.53
N LEU A 121 9.30 13.79 0.53
CA LEU A 121 9.98 12.51 0.46
C LEU A 121 9.08 11.39 1.00
N ASP A 122 8.80 10.38 0.17
CA ASP A 122 8.16 9.12 0.55
C ASP A 122 9.22 8.04 0.77
N ILE A 123 9.31 7.49 1.99
CA ILE A 123 10.31 6.46 2.34
C ILE A 123 9.63 5.10 2.48
N GLY A 124 10.12 4.10 1.73
CA GLY A 124 9.48 2.79 1.61
C GLY A 124 8.29 2.84 0.66
N THR A 125 8.51 3.43 -0.52
CA THR A 125 7.42 3.80 -1.45
C THR A 125 6.65 2.61 -2.03
N GLY A 126 7.23 1.39 -2.05
CA GLY A 126 6.58 0.19 -2.56
C GLY A 126 6.12 0.35 -4.02
N SER A 127 4.81 0.31 -4.26
CA SER A 127 4.21 0.54 -5.58
C SER A 127 4.26 1.99 -6.06
N GLY A 128 4.73 2.92 -5.22
CA GLY A 128 4.71 4.36 -5.49
C GLY A 128 3.37 5.03 -5.16
N CYS A 129 2.41 4.33 -4.57
CA CYS A 129 1.03 4.81 -4.42
C CYS A 129 0.93 6.10 -3.61
N ILE A 130 1.72 6.28 -2.55
CA ILE A 130 1.77 7.51 -1.75
C ILE A 130 2.41 8.64 -2.57
N ALA A 131 3.66 8.46 -3.01
CA ALA A 131 4.41 9.49 -3.72
C ALA A 131 3.70 9.99 -4.98
N ILE A 132 3.20 9.06 -5.81
CA ILE A 132 2.50 9.36 -7.05
C ILE A 132 1.19 10.10 -6.77
N SER A 133 0.41 9.66 -5.77
CA SER A 133 -0.83 10.35 -5.41
C SER A 133 -0.57 11.78 -4.93
N ILE A 134 0.45 12.01 -4.10
CA ILE A 134 0.85 13.36 -3.68
C ILE A 134 1.25 14.22 -4.88
N ALA A 135 2.10 13.69 -5.79
CA ALA A 135 2.54 14.43 -6.98
C ALA A 135 1.37 14.86 -7.89
N LEU A 136 0.32 14.04 -7.98
CA LEU A 136 -0.86 14.33 -8.79
C LEU A 136 -1.86 15.27 -8.10
N GLU A 137 -2.00 15.18 -6.75
CA GLU A 137 -2.92 16.02 -5.97
C GLU A 137 -2.32 17.40 -5.64
N ALA A 138 -1.00 17.51 -5.56
CA ALA A 138 -0.25 18.74 -5.31
C ALA A 138 0.81 18.98 -6.40
N PRO A 139 0.39 19.33 -7.63
CA PRO A 139 1.24 19.29 -8.83
C PRO A 139 2.40 20.30 -8.85
N LEU A 140 2.44 21.24 -7.91
CA LEU A 140 3.56 22.17 -7.74
C LEU A 140 4.65 21.60 -6.81
N SER A 141 4.41 20.45 -6.17
CA SER A 141 5.37 19.84 -5.25
C SER A 141 6.41 19.02 -5.99
N GLU A 142 7.63 19.05 -5.50
CA GLU A 142 8.74 18.19 -5.93
C GLU A 142 8.74 16.93 -5.07
N VAL A 143 8.33 15.79 -5.65
CA VAL A 143 8.18 14.55 -4.93
C VAL A 143 9.32 13.58 -5.26
N SER A 144 10.01 13.14 -4.22
CA SER A 144 11.02 12.07 -4.28
C SER A 144 10.51 10.86 -3.51
N ALA A 145 10.92 9.68 -3.94
CA ALA A 145 10.51 8.42 -3.35
C ALA A 145 11.67 7.44 -3.24
N TRP A 146 11.82 6.82 -2.07
CA TRP A 146 12.87 5.85 -1.78
C TRP A 146 12.30 4.46 -1.50
N ASP A 147 13.03 3.46 -1.97
CA ASP A 147 12.83 2.06 -1.56
C ASP A 147 14.16 1.32 -1.61
N ILE A 148 14.32 0.32 -0.78
CA ILE A 148 15.49 -0.57 -0.82
C ILE A 148 15.38 -1.58 -1.96
N SER A 149 14.15 -1.97 -2.33
CA SER A 149 13.84 -2.97 -3.34
C SER A 149 13.89 -2.40 -4.75
N THR A 150 14.76 -2.95 -5.58
CA THR A 150 14.81 -2.60 -7.02
C THR A 150 13.54 -3.03 -7.75
N ASP A 151 12.91 -4.13 -7.34
CA ASP A 151 11.65 -4.61 -7.93
C ASP A 151 10.49 -3.68 -7.59
N ALA A 152 10.40 -3.19 -6.34
CA ALA A 152 9.43 -2.17 -5.95
C ALA A 152 9.61 -0.89 -6.75
N LEU A 153 10.85 -0.39 -6.87
CA LEU A 153 11.15 0.80 -7.65
C LEU A 153 10.84 0.65 -9.15
N ARG A 154 10.97 -0.55 -9.71
CA ARG A 154 10.56 -0.80 -11.10
C ARG A 154 9.04 -0.63 -11.23
N ILE A 155 8.26 -1.27 -10.36
CA ILE A 155 6.80 -1.15 -10.35
C ILE A 155 6.38 0.31 -10.12
N ALA A 156 7.01 1.01 -9.17
CA ALA A 156 6.71 2.42 -8.89
C ALA A 156 6.97 3.33 -10.09
N ARG A 157 8.08 3.13 -10.83
CA ARG A 157 8.38 3.88 -12.07
C ARG A 157 7.38 3.57 -13.19
N ASP A 158 6.98 2.31 -13.33
CA ASP A 158 5.96 1.92 -14.31
C ASP A 158 4.61 2.60 -13.97
N ASN A 159 4.23 2.64 -12.70
CA ASN A 159 3.05 3.36 -12.22
C ASN A 159 3.15 4.88 -12.47
N ALA A 160 4.27 5.50 -12.13
CA ALA A 160 4.48 6.93 -12.36
C ALA A 160 4.40 7.28 -13.85
N THR A 161 4.97 6.44 -14.71
CA THR A 161 4.90 6.59 -16.17
C THR A 161 3.47 6.48 -16.67
N SER A 162 2.74 5.44 -16.25
CA SER A 162 1.36 5.18 -16.67
C SER A 162 0.39 6.26 -16.22
N LEU A 163 0.63 6.83 -15.03
CA LEU A 163 -0.20 7.89 -14.44
C LEU A 163 0.32 9.31 -14.73
N HIS A 164 1.43 9.44 -15.48
CA HIS A 164 2.07 10.72 -15.82
C HIS A 164 2.44 11.55 -14.58
N ALA A 165 2.88 10.90 -13.51
CA ALA A 165 3.26 11.56 -12.27
C ALA A 165 4.77 11.89 -12.24
N PRO A 166 5.16 13.14 -11.98
CA PRO A 166 6.56 13.54 -11.89
C PRO A 166 7.12 13.18 -10.49
N VAL A 167 7.65 11.98 -10.33
CA VAL A 167 8.27 11.51 -9.09
C VAL A 167 9.70 11.06 -9.35
N GLU A 168 10.66 11.52 -8.53
CA GLU A 168 12.04 11.07 -8.55
C GLU A 168 12.21 9.83 -7.67
N PHE A 169 12.60 8.70 -8.26
CA PHE A 169 12.80 7.43 -7.55
C PHE A 169 14.27 7.11 -7.34
N ARG A 170 14.65 6.85 -6.08
CA ARG A 170 16.00 6.46 -5.68
C ARG A 170 16.01 5.15 -4.90
N GLN A 171 16.97 4.27 -5.20
CA GLN A 171 17.23 3.13 -4.33
C GLN A 171 17.97 3.61 -3.08
N GLN A 172 17.34 3.46 -1.92
CA GLN A 172 17.89 3.88 -0.64
C GLN A 172 17.33 3.01 0.48
N ASP A 173 18.24 2.50 1.31
CA ASP A 173 17.85 1.85 2.58
C ASP A 173 17.53 2.92 3.62
N ALA A 174 16.33 2.88 4.19
CA ALA A 174 15.88 3.78 5.25
C ALA A 174 16.75 3.69 6.52
N LEU A 175 17.33 2.51 6.80
CA LEU A 175 18.21 2.31 7.95
C LEU A 175 19.61 2.94 7.76
N HIS A 176 19.95 3.28 6.51
CA HIS A 176 21.21 3.88 6.11
C HIS A 176 20.97 5.16 5.30
N ALA A 177 20.01 5.99 5.75
CA ALA A 177 19.68 7.25 5.10
C ALA A 177 20.91 8.20 5.08
N PRO A 178 21.04 9.09 4.06
CA PRO A 178 22.18 10.00 3.91
C PRO A 178 22.15 11.12 4.96
N MET A 179 22.86 10.92 6.06
CA MET A 179 22.87 11.82 7.21
C MET A 179 23.52 13.18 6.94
N GLU A 180 24.08 13.39 5.74
CA GLU A 180 24.60 14.68 5.25
C GLU A 180 23.52 15.62 4.71
N ASP A 181 22.33 15.12 4.37
CA ASP A 181 21.19 15.95 3.92
C ASP A 181 20.80 16.95 5.02
N ARG A 182 20.58 18.22 4.63
CA ARG A 182 20.19 19.30 5.54
C ARG A 182 19.03 20.11 4.95
N GLU A 183 17.97 20.32 5.73
CA GLU A 183 16.85 21.21 5.41
C GLU A 183 16.36 21.03 3.96
N LYS A 184 16.25 19.80 3.53
CA LYS A 184 15.93 19.43 2.13
C LYS A 184 14.44 19.27 1.90
N TRP A 185 13.72 18.79 2.91
CA TRP A 185 12.32 18.39 2.78
C TRP A 185 11.39 19.26 3.60
N ASP A 186 10.24 19.60 3.04
CA ASP A 186 9.13 20.21 3.77
C ASP A 186 8.29 19.14 4.48
N LEU A 187 8.20 17.93 3.85
CA LEU A 187 7.47 16.80 4.36
C LEU A 187 8.26 15.51 4.12
N ILE A 188 8.35 14.68 5.15
CA ILE A 188 8.75 13.27 5.04
C ILE A 188 7.55 12.42 5.43
N ILE A 189 7.20 11.45 4.59
CA ILE A 189 6.08 10.53 4.78
C ILE A 189 6.56 9.10 4.64
N SER A 190 6.00 8.17 5.43
CA SER A 190 6.35 6.76 5.31
C SER A 190 5.25 5.86 5.86
N ASN A 191 5.01 4.77 5.15
CA ASN A 191 4.34 3.57 5.65
C ASN A 191 5.38 2.43 5.71
N PRO A 192 6.27 2.41 6.71
CA PRO A 192 7.35 1.43 6.77
C PRO A 192 6.85 0.08 7.29
N PRO A 193 7.61 -1.00 7.15
CA PRO A 193 7.28 -2.28 7.79
C PRO A 193 7.10 -2.11 9.30
N TYR A 194 5.99 -2.63 9.84
CA TYR A 194 5.64 -2.44 11.26
C TYR A 194 5.00 -3.66 11.93
N VAL A 195 4.75 -4.73 11.20
CA VAL A 195 4.16 -5.95 11.78
C VAL A 195 5.25 -6.73 12.51
N MET A 196 5.07 -6.95 13.81
CA MET A 196 6.02 -7.76 14.57
C MET A 196 5.93 -9.23 14.17
N GLU A 197 7.05 -9.95 14.13
CA GLU A 197 7.08 -11.38 13.78
C GLU A 197 6.11 -12.23 14.63
N LYS A 198 5.85 -11.85 15.89
CA LYS A 198 4.88 -12.53 16.76
C LYS A 198 3.43 -12.43 16.27
N GLU A 199 3.08 -11.36 15.51
CA GLU A 199 1.74 -11.12 14.97
C GLU A 199 1.46 -11.96 13.71
N ARG A 200 2.49 -12.59 13.12
CA ARG A 200 2.38 -13.42 11.90
C ARG A 200 1.26 -14.46 11.98
N LYS A 201 1.01 -15.02 13.16
CA LYS A 201 -0.02 -16.05 13.37
C LYS A 201 -1.46 -15.55 13.25
N GLU A 202 -1.65 -14.25 13.36
CA GLU A 202 -2.97 -13.59 13.31
C GLU A 202 -3.26 -13.05 11.90
N MET A 203 -2.29 -13.12 11.00
CA MET A 203 -2.42 -12.62 9.64
C MET A 203 -3.05 -13.66 8.71
N ALA A 204 -3.75 -13.19 7.70
CA ALA A 204 -4.33 -14.03 6.67
C ALA A 204 -3.24 -14.73 5.84
N ASP A 205 -3.48 -15.99 5.52
CA ASP A 205 -2.54 -16.86 4.78
C ASP A 205 -2.16 -16.30 3.40
N ASN A 206 -3.08 -15.64 2.72
CA ASN A 206 -2.85 -15.01 1.41
C ASN A 206 -1.81 -13.88 1.49
N VAL A 207 -1.85 -13.06 2.54
CA VAL A 207 -0.84 -12.01 2.79
C VAL A 207 0.53 -12.65 3.06
N LEU A 208 0.57 -13.64 3.95
CA LEU A 208 1.82 -14.30 4.36
C LEU A 208 2.56 -15.01 3.24
N ARG A 209 1.82 -15.53 2.26
CA ARG A 209 2.38 -16.33 1.15
C ARG A 209 2.77 -15.51 -0.06
N HIS A 210 2.12 -14.38 -0.28
CA HIS A 210 2.23 -13.66 -1.55
C HIS A 210 2.82 -12.26 -1.42
N GLU A 211 2.55 -11.54 -0.32
CA GLU A 211 3.10 -10.20 -0.14
C GLU A 211 4.54 -10.26 0.42
N PRO A 212 5.41 -9.30 0.05
CA PRO A 212 6.82 -9.37 0.41
C PRO A 212 7.04 -9.20 1.92
N SER A 213 7.67 -10.18 2.55
CA SER A 213 7.98 -10.14 4.00
C SER A 213 8.79 -8.91 4.39
N LEU A 214 9.62 -8.40 3.48
CA LEU A 214 10.42 -7.18 3.68
C LEU A 214 9.54 -5.93 3.86
N ALA A 215 8.35 -5.89 3.26
CA ALA A 215 7.41 -4.77 3.37
C ALA A 215 6.47 -4.89 4.58
N LEU A 216 6.48 -6.02 5.28
CA LEU A 216 5.55 -6.30 6.38
C LEU A 216 6.25 -6.34 7.74
N PHE A 217 7.34 -7.12 7.87
CA PHE A 217 7.80 -7.58 9.16
C PHE A 217 8.98 -6.80 9.74
N VAL A 218 8.91 -6.66 11.07
CA VAL A 218 10.01 -6.16 11.92
C VAL A 218 10.31 -7.18 13.02
N PRO A 219 11.57 -7.21 13.53
CA PRO A 219 11.93 -8.03 14.69
C PRO A 219 11.10 -7.66 15.93
N ASN A 220 10.78 -8.66 16.76
CA ASN A 220 10.02 -8.44 18.00
C ASN A 220 10.76 -7.61 19.04
N ASP A 221 12.08 -7.65 19.03
CA ASP A 221 12.97 -6.96 19.97
C ASP A 221 13.29 -5.51 19.57
N ASP A 222 13.05 -5.14 18.30
CA ASP A 222 13.18 -3.76 17.81
C ASP A 222 12.10 -3.40 16.78
N PRO A 223 10.83 -3.33 17.19
CA PRO A 223 9.72 -3.06 16.27
C PRO A 223 9.70 -1.63 15.73
N LEU A 224 10.39 -0.69 16.40
CA LEU A 224 10.44 0.72 16.01
C LEU A 224 11.65 1.07 15.14
N ARG A 225 12.43 0.10 14.68
CA ARG A 225 13.71 0.32 14.00
C ARG A 225 13.64 1.29 12.80
N PHE A 226 12.64 1.11 11.94
CA PHE A 226 12.45 1.97 10.77
C PHE A 226 12.00 3.36 11.17
N TYR A 227 11.03 3.47 12.09
CA TYR A 227 10.55 4.75 12.59
C TYR A 227 11.70 5.57 13.21
N ARG A 228 12.53 4.94 14.05
CA ARG A 228 13.69 5.58 14.67
C ARG A 228 14.70 6.06 13.63
N ALA A 229 15.01 5.22 12.63
CA ALA A 229 15.96 5.60 11.59
C ALA A 229 15.44 6.77 10.75
N ILE A 230 14.16 6.73 10.35
CA ILE A 230 13.53 7.79 9.57
C ILE A 230 13.39 9.08 10.39
N ALA A 231 13.01 8.99 11.66
CA ALA A 231 12.94 10.15 12.55
C ALA A 231 14.31 10.82 12.73
N ARG A 232 15.37 10.05 12.95
CA ARG A 232 16.74 10.59 13.02
C ARG A 232 17.18 11.26 11.74
N TYR A 233 16.91 10.65 10.59
CA TYR A 233 17.17 11.29 9.30
C TYR A 233 16.36 12.58 9.15
N GLY A 234 15.05 12.54 9.42
CA GLY A 234 14.16 13.69 9.33
C GLY A 234 14.60 14.86 10.21
N LYS A 235 15.18 14.59 11.38
CA LYS A 235 15.71 15.63 12.27
C LYS A 235 16.74 16.54 11.62
N HIS A 236 17.48 16.04 10.66
CA HIS A 236 18.48 16.80 9.91
C HIS A 236 17.99 17.27 8.54
N ALA A 237 17.15 16.45 7.92
CA ALA A 237 16.76 16.63 6.53
C ALA A 237 15.48 17.44 6.34
N LEU A 238 14.62 17.54 7.37
CA LEU A 238 13.49 18.44 7.35
C LEU A 238 13.92 19.90 7.51
N ARG A 239 13.23 20.79 6.82
CA ARG A 239 13.34 22.24 7.01
C ARG A 239 12.72 22.65 8.33
N PRO A 240 13.11 23.79 8.92
CA PRO A 240 12.42 24.34 10.09
C PRO A 240 10.90 24.44 9.85
N GLY A 241 10.12 23.87 10.76
CA GLY A 241 8.67 23.72 10.62
C GLY A 241 8.22 22.60 9.66
N GLY A 242 9.15 21.80 9.16
CA GLY A 242 8.85 20.63 8.33
C GLY A 242 8.17 19.51 9.12
N THR A 243 7.39 18.70 8.41
CA THR A 243 6.50 17.70 9.00
C THR A 243 6.98 16.29 8.71
N LEU A 244 6.83 15.40 9.70
CA LEU A 244 7.03 13.96 9.60
C LEU A 244 5.69 13.26 9.80
N LEU A 245 5.27 12.43 8.82
CA LEU A 245 4.05 11.64 8.85
C LEU A 245 4.37 10.15 8.77
N PHE A 246 3.75 9.35 9.65
CA PHE A 246 3.85 7.89 9.60
C PHE A 246 2.49 7.22 9.64
N GLU A 247 2.35 6.13 8.89
CA GLU A 247 1.43 5.06 9.24
C GLU A 247 2.12 4.14 10.25
N ILE A 248 1.38 3.70 11.29
CA ILE A 248 1.95 2.96 12.42
C ILE A 248 1.15 1.69 12.74
N ASN A 249 1.81 0.74 13.42
CA ASN A 249 1.12 -0.33 14.11
C ASN A 249 0.35 0.24 15.31
N PRO A 250 -1.00 0.09 15.38
CA PRO A 250 -1.78 0.59 16.52
C PRO A 250 -1.33 0.06 17.87
N LEU A 251 -0.73 -1.14 17.92
CA LEU A 251 -0.20 -1.73 19.15
C LEU A 251 1.03 -0.98 19.70
N LEU A 252 1.69 -0.19 18.86
CA LEU A 252 2.91 0.56 19.20
C LEU A 252 2.67 2.09 19.32
N ALA A 253 1.40 2.50 19.38
CA ALA A 253 1.03 3.93 19.36
C ALA A 253 1.73 4.75 20.46
N GLU A 254 1.70 4.27 21.70
CA GLU A 254 2.35 4.94 22.84
C GLU A 254 3.89 4.91 22.72
N ASP A 255 4.44 3.85 22.18
CA ASP A 255 5.89 3.74 21.94
C ASP A 255 6.34 4.72 20.86
N MET A 256 5.49 4.96 19.85
CA MET A 256 5.74 5.94 18.79
C MET A 256 5.73 7.37 19.31
N LEU A 257 4.78 7.73 20.20
CA LEU A 257 4.77 9.05 20.83
C LEU A 257 6.09 9.29 21.59
N ARG A 258 6.47 8.33 22.44
CA ARG A 258 7.73 8.41 23.21
C ARG A 258 8.95 8.53 22.29
N LEU A 259 9.02 7.73 21.25
CA LEU A 259 10.12 7.78 20.28
C LEU A 259 10.27 9.17 19.66
N LEU A 260 9.17 9.78 19.19
CA LEU A 260 9.23 11.08 18.55
C LEU A 260 9.57 12.20 19.52
N GLU A 261 9.11 12.12 20.78
CA GLU A 261 9.48 13.04 21.86
C GLU A 261 10.97 12.90 22.22
N GLU A 262 11.48 11.68 22.36
CA GLU A 262 12.91 11.40 22.62
C GLU A 262 13.81 11.93 21.49
N GLU A 263 13.38 11.81 20.24
CA GLU A 263 14.09 12.37 19.08
C GLU A 263 13.83 13.90 18.94
N SER A 264 13.19 14.53 19.95
CA SER A 264 12.97 15.98 20.06
C SER A 264 12.11 16.56 18.94
N TYR A 265 11.12 15.82 18.44
CA TYR A 265 10.07 16.36 17.60
C TYR A 265 9.06 17.15 18.45
N GLN A 266 8.41 18.13 17.80
CA GLN A 266 7.39 18.98 18.41
C GLN A 266 6.01 18.66 17.85
N HIS A 267 4.96 19.10 18.57
CA HIS A 267 3.56 18.93 18.15
C HIS A 267 3.23 17.48 17.75
N VAL A 268 3.78 16.52 18.50
CA VAL A 268 3.55 15.09 18.23
C VAL A 268 2.09 14.77 18.47
N GLN A 269 1.44 14.26 17.44
CA GLN A 269 0.02 13.91 17.43
C GLN A 269 -0.16 12.46 17.01
N LEU A 270 -1.06 11.76 17.71
CA LEU A 270 -1.54 10.46 17.34
C LEU A 270 -2.91 10.62 16.70
N ILE A 271 -3.10 10.09 15.50
CA ILE A 271 -4.31 10.29 14.71
C ILE A 271 -4.97 8.92 14.47
N ALA A 272 -6.28 8.86 14.72
CA ALA A 272 -7.06 7.66 14.51
C ALA A 272 -7.54 7.55 13.06
N ASP A 273 -7.64 6.32 12.56
CA ASP A 273 -8.31 6.01 11.31
C ASP A 273 -9.84 6.15 11.41
N ALA A 274 -10.55 5.96 10.30
CA ALA A 274 -12.00 6.03 10.24
C ALA A 274 -12.72 5.02 11.17
N PHE A 275 -12.00 4.02 11.68
CA PHE A 275 -12.51 3.01 12.63
C PHE A 275 -12.12 3.29 14.08
N GLY A 276 -11.46 4.43 14.35
CA GLY A 276 -11.03 4.85 15.68
C GLY A 276 -9.76 4.18 16.19
N LYS A 277 -8.99 3.50 15.33
CA LYS A 277 -7.69 2.93 15.70
C LYS A 277 -6.58 3.96 15.50
N SER A 278 -5.71 4.13 16.48
CA SER A 278 -4.52 4.99 16.39
C SER A 278 -3.55 4.44 15.33
N ARG A 279 -3.64 4.93 14.12
CA ARG A 279 -2.93 4.38 12.96
C ARG A 279 -1.89 5.30 12.38
N PHE A 280 -1.88 6.56 12.78
CA PHE A 280 -0.97 7.52 12.18
C PHE A 280 -0.35 8.43 13.22
N THR A 281 0.85 8.92 12.93
CA THR A 281 1.48 9.98 13.72
C THR A 281 1.89 11.14 12.83
N LYS A 282 1.74 12.36 13.37
CA LYS A 282 2.24 13.61 12.78
C LYS A 282 3.12 14.29 13.81
N ALA A 283 4.27 14.79 13.37
CA ALA A 283 5.18 15.57 14.21
C ALA A 283 5.91 16.64 13.38
N THR A 284 6.41 17.68 14.02
CA THR A 284 7.16 18.77 13.36
C THR A 284 8.53 18.96 14.01
N ILE A 285 9.46 19.62 13.32
CA ILE A 285 10.74 20.05 13.89
C ILE A 285 10.78 21.55 14.14
#